data_329b86ae8c069e239a5fb81756731d1b
#
_entry.id   329b86ae8c069e239a5fb81756731d1b
#
_cell.length_a   1.000
_cell.length_b   1.000
_cell.length_c   1.000
_cell.angle_alpha   90.00
_cell.angle_beta   90.00
_cell.angle_gamma   90.00
#
_symmetry.space_group_name_H-M   'P 1'
#
loop_
_entity.id
_entity.type
_entity.pdbx_description
1 polymer ?
#
loop_
_entity_poly.entity_id
_entity_poly.type
_entity_poly.pdbx_seq_one_letter_code
_entity_poly.pdbx_strand_id
1 'polypeptide(L)'
;MKRHYFISDDLSVVATVERDLLSAGVAAERIHVLSLDDADAEQHQLHDVQSLMKRDVVHSAEIGALVGLAAATAAIAIGQFSGLVATVGWVPFICLAIVLLGFFTWEGGLIGIQMPNARFRRFEAALRAGAHVFFVDVGSAEEAAMLKVLSAYPQLRPAGTGSSSPRWLVGVQQSAHRFFQWAP
;
A
#
# COMPACT_ATOMS: atom_id res chain seq x y z
N MET A 1 -3.73 10.20 12.33
CA MET A 1 -3.41 11.00 11.12
C MET A 1 -4.53 10.82 10.13
N LYS A 2 -4.94 11.90 9.46
CA LYS A 2 -5.93 11.86 8.38
C LYS A 2 -5.22 11.98 7.04
N ARG A 3 -5.70 11.29 6.03
CA ARG A 3 -5.26 11.41 4.64
C ARG A 3 -6.29 12.22 3.88
N HIS A 4 -5.85 13.29 3.24
CA HIS A 4 -6.65 14.13 2.35
C HIS A 4 -6.27 13.84 0.91
N TYR A 5 -7.28 13.59 0.06
CA TYR A 5 -7.08 13.29 -1.36
C TYR A 5 -7.57 14.43 -2.22
N PHE A 6 -6.80 14.73 -3.26
CA PHE A 6 -7.10 15.74 -4.26
C PHE A 6 -6.83 15.17 -5.66
N ILE A 7 -7.56 15.64 -6.65
CA ILE A 7 -7.38 15.28 -8.04
C ILE A 7 -6.96 16.53 -8.80
N SER A 8 -5.93 16.40 -9.61
CA SER A 8 -5.46 17.42 -10.55
C SER A 8 -5.32 16.82 -11.93
N ASP A 9 -5.60 17.63 -12.95
CA ASP A 9 -5.37 17.24 -14.34
C ASP A 9 -3.98 17.70 -14.83
N ASP A 10 -3.18 18.37 -13.95
CA ASP A 10 -1.87 18.94 -14.28
C ASP A 10 -0.85 18.66 -13.17
N LEU A 11 0.22 17.93 -13.51
CA LEU A 11 1.32 17.59 -12.61
C LEU A 11 2.16 18.82 -12.22
N SER A 12 2.25 19.84 -13.06
CA SER A 12 2.99 21.06 -12.76
C SER A 12 2.38 21.82 -11.57
N VAL A 13 1.05 21.82 -11.49
CA VAL A 13 0.30 22.34 -10.32
C VAL A 13 0.61 21.51 -9.08
N VAL A 14 0.60 20.18 -9.19
CA VAL A 14 0.90 19.28 -8.07
C VAL A 14 2.32 19.52 -7.55
N ALA A 15 3.31 19.67 -8.45
CA ALA A 15 4.70 19.95 -8.08
C ALA A 15 4.85 21.30 -7.34
N THR A 16 4.10 22.31 -7.75
CA THR A 16 4.11 23.61 -7.08
C THR A 16 3.50 23.51 -5.69
N VAL A 17 2.36 22.82 -5.57
CA VAL A 17 1.68 22.57 -4.28
C VAL A 17 2.56 21.74 -3.33
N GLU A 18 3.25 20.73 -3.81
CA GLU A 18 4.20 19.94 -3.01
C GLU A 18 5.28 20.85 -2.42
N ARG A 19 5.90 21.70 -3.24
CA ARG A 19 6.93 22.65 -2.78
C ARG A 19 6.41 23.61 -1.72
N ASP A 20 5.20 24.13 -1.90
CA ASP A 20 4.59 25.06 -0.95
C ASP A 20 4.22 24.36 0.36
N LEU A 21 3.77 23.10 0.33
CA LEU A 21 3.53 22.29 1.52
C LEU A 21 4.82 22.00 2.28
N LEU A 22 5.90 21.67 1.57
CA LEU A 22 7.23 21.48 2.17
C LEU A 22 7.70 22.77 2.87
N SER A 23 7.52 23.91 2.22
CA SER A 23 7.86 25.22 2.81
C SER A 23 7.00 25.57 4.03
N ALA A 24 5.77 25.07 4.09
CA ALA A 24 4.86 25.22 5.22
C ALA A 24 5.14 24.22 6.37
N GLY A 25 6.20 23.37 6.24
CA GLY A 25 6.64 22.43 7.27
C GLY A 25 5.99 21.04 7.20
N VAL A 26 5.28 20.70 6.15
CA VAL A 26 4.79 19.32 5.93
C VAL A 26 5.97 18.47 5.46
N ALA A 27 6.21 17.35 6.14
CA ALA A 27 7.32 16.46 5.79
C ALA A 27 7.09 15.77 4.44
N ALA A 28 8.14 15.64 3.62
CA ALA A 28 8.09 15.05 2.29
C ALA A 28 7.51 13.62 2.28
N GLU A 29 7.83 12.82 3.30
CA GLU A 29 7.33 11.45 3.43
C GLU A 29 5.81 11.35 3.64
N ARG A 30 5.13 12.49 3.81
CA ARG A 30 3.67 12.57 4.00
C ARG A 30 2.94 13.05 2.77
N ILE A 31 3.68 13.47 1.76
CA ILE A 31 3.16 13.98 0.50
C ILE A 31 3.37 12.90 -0.54
N HIS A 32 2.32 12.54 -1.25
CA HIS A 32 2.37 11.45 -2.22
C HIS A 32 1.55 11.80 -3.45
N VAL A 33 2.06 11.44 -4.61
CA VAL A 33 1.39 11.56 -5.89
C VAL A 33 1.18 10.17 -6.48
N LEU A 34 0.00 9.90 -6.97
CA LEU A 34 -0.34 8.70 -7.70
C LEU A 34 -0.72 9.09 -9.12
N SER A 35 0.12 8.71 -10.07
CA SER A 35 -0.09 8.87 -11.52
C SER A 35 -0.03 7.50 -12.19
N LEU A 36 -0.64 7.37 -13.37
CA LEU A 36 -0.40 6.24 -14.28
C LEU A 36 0.77 6.54 -15.23
N ASP A 37 1.16 7.80 -15.36
CA ASP A 37 2.34 8.21 -16.10
C ASP A 37 3.51 8.44 -15.12
N ASP A 38 4.23 7.35 -14.84
CA ASP A 38 5.36 7.36 -13.92
C ASP A 38 6.54 8.18 -14.49
N ALA A 39 6.69 8.22 -15.82
CA ALA A 39 7.77 8.97 -16.47
C ALA A 39 7.59 10.49 -16.32
N ASP A 40 6.37 10.99 -16.41
CA ASP A 40 6.07 12.40 -16.22
C ASP A 40 6.17 12.82 -14.74
N ALA A 41 5.75 11.94 -13.82
CA ALA A 41 5.93 12.17 -12.38
C ALA A 41 7.42 12.22 -11.97
N GLU A 42 8.28 11.38 -12.55
CA GLU A 42 9.74 11.42 -12.36
C GLU A 42 10.37 12.71 -12.90
N GLN A 43 9.95 13.19 -14.06
CA GLN A 43 10.45 14.45 -14.62
C GLN A 43 10.17 15.66 -13.72
N HIS A 44 9.04 15.63 -13.00
CA HIS A 44 8.66 16.69 -12.05
C HIS A 44 9.25 16.50 -10.65
N GLN A 45 10.10 15.47 -10.43
CA GLN A 45 10.72 15.13 -9.13
C GLN A 45 9.71 14.98 -7.98
N LEU A 46 8.50 14.52 -8.29
CA LEU A 46 7.44 14.32 -7.33
C LEU A 46 7.70 13.08 -6.46
N HIS A 47 7.28 13.13 -5.20
CA HIS A 47 7.31 11.98 -4.30
C HIS A 47 6.20 10.99 -4.71
N ASP A 48 6.52 10.14 -5.70
CA ASP A 48 5.58 9.12 -6.18
C ASP A 48 5.26 8.08 -5.11
N VAL A 49 4.05 7.55 -5.18
CA VAL A 49 3.63 6.42 -4.33
C VAL A 49 4.49 5.21 -4.69
N GLN A 50 5.21 4.68 -3.70
CA GLN A 50 6.01 3.48 -3.91
C GLN A 50 5.16 2.37 -4.53
N SER A 51 5.71 1.66 -5.51
CA SER A 51 5.01 0.66 -6.33
C SER A 51 4.28 -0.43 -5.51
N LEU A 52 4.81 -0.79 -4.34
CA LEU A 52 4.15 -1.70 -3.39
C LEU A 52 2.87 -1.10 -2.75
N MET A 53 2.80 0.22 -2.58
CA MET A 53 1.60 0.89 -2.07
C MET A 53 0.53 1.08 -3.16
N LYS A 54 0.93 1.07 -4.44
CA LYS A 54 0.01 1.08 -5.58
C LYS A 54 -0.76 -0.26 -5.70
N ARG A 55 -0.23 -1.34 -5.12
CA ARG A 55 -0.74 -2.71 -5.24
C ARG A 55 -1.25 -3.25 -3.91
N ASP A 56 -2.15 -4.19 -3.96
CA ASP A 56 -2.84 -4.74 -2.78
C ASP A 56 -2.16 -5.99 -2.19
N VAL A 57 -0.81 -5.99 -2.22
CA VAL A 57 0.01 -7.16 -1.87
C VAL A 57 -0.22 -7.61 -0.43
N VAL A 58 -0.21 -6.66 0.52
CA VAL A 58 -0.30 -6.98 1.95
C VAL A 58 -1.68 -7.55 2.28
N HIS A 59 -2.74 -6.89 1.83
CA HIS A 59 -4.11 -7.36 2.12
C HIS A 59 -4.41 -8.70 1.47
N SER A 60 -3.96 -8.90 0.23
CA SER A 60 -4.14 -10.17 -0.47
C SER A 60 -3.31 -11.30 0.17
N ALA A 61 -2.10 -11.01 0.66
CA ALA A 61 -1.30 -11.97 1.41
C ALA A 61 -1.93 -12.33 2.76
N GLU A 62 -2.57 -11.37 3.46
CA GLU A 62 -3.33 -11.63 4.69
C GLU A 62 -4.51 -12.58 4.43
N ILE A 63 -5.26 -12.36 3.34
CA ILE A 63 -6.34 -13.26 2.93
C ILE A 63 -5.78 -14.65 2.60
N GLY A 64 -4.68 -14.71 1.85
CA GLY A 64 -3.99 -15.96 1.55
C GLY A 64 -3.55 -16.70 2.82
N ALA A 65 -3.00 -15.98 3.81
CA ALA A 65 -2.62 -16.57 5.10
C ALA A 65 -3.82 -17.13 5.88
N LEU A 66 -4.97 -16.46 5.85
CA LEU A 66 -6.20 -16.98 6.47
C LEU A 66 -6.68 -18.26 5.80
N VAL A 67 -6.67 -18.31 4.47
CA VAL A 67 -7.02 -19.53 3.70
C VAL A 67 -6.00 -20.64 3.98
N GLY A 68 -4.72 -20.31 4.01
CA GLY A 68 -3.64 -21.23 4.34
C GLY A 68 -3.75 -21.79 5.75
N LEU A 69 -4.14 -20.97 6.73
CA LEU A 69 -4.37 -21.39 8.11
C LEU A 69 -5.54 -22.38 8.20
N ALA A 70 -6.64 -22.10 7.47
CA ALA A 70 -7.77 -23.02 7.41
C ALA A 70 -7.37 -24.38 6.78
N ALA A 71 -6.62 -24.36 5.67
CA ALA A 71 -6.11 -25.55 5.02
C ALA A 71 -5.12 -26.34 5.89
N ALA A 72 -4.20 -25.65 6.58
CA ALA A 72 -3.27 -26.26 7.53
C ALA A 72 -4.00 -26.93 8.69
N THR A 73 -5.01 -26.26 9.25
CA THR A 73 -5.86 -26.81 10.33
C THR A 73 -6.60 -28.05 9.85
N ALA A 74 -7.15 -28.04 8.64
CA ALA A 74 -7.81 -29.20 8.03
C ALA A 74 -6.85 -30.38 7.86
N ALA A 75 -5.61 -30.14 7.40
CA ALA A 75 -4.59 -31.18 7.25
C ALA A 75 -4.26 -31.86 8.59
N ILE A 76 -4.09 -31.09 9.65
CA ILE A 76 -3.86 -31.60 11.01
C ILE A 76 -5.08 -32.40 11.51
N ALA A 77 -6.29 -31.89 11.31
CA ALA A 77 -7.53 -32.57 11.71
C ALA A 77 -7.69 -33.88 10.96
N ILE A 78 -7.46 -33.93 9.65
CA ILE A 78 -7.50 -35.15 8.85
C ILE A 78 -6.49 -36.18 9.41
N GLY A 79 -5.27 -35.78 9.71
CA GLY A 79 -4.27 -36.67 10.34
C GLY A 79 -4.77 -37.30 11.65
N GLN A 80 -5.35 -36.45 12.49
CA GLN A 80 -5.87 -36.90 13.80
C GLN A 80 -7.06 -37.87 13.66
N PHE A 81 -8.07 -37.51 12.86
CA PHE A 81 -9.32 -38.29 12.80
C PHE A 81 -9.27 -39.49 11.87
N SER A 82 -8.33 -39.54 10.91
CA SER A 82 -8.16 -40.71 10.02
C SER A 82 -7.40 -41.88 10.66
N GLY A 83 -6.77 -41.67 11.80
CA GLY A 83 -5.89 -42.65 12.41
C GLY A 83 -4.52 -42.81 11.72
N LEU A 84 -4.26 -42.12 10.64
CA LEU A 84 -2.99 -42.18 9.89
C LEU A 84 -1.79 -41.77 10.75
N VAL A 85 -1.98 -40.88 11.72
CA VAL A 85 -0.92 -40.48 12.67
C VAL A 85 -0.36 -41.68 13.45
N ALA A 86 -1.20 -42.69 13.76
CA ALA A 86 -0.74 -43.90 14.44
C ALA A 86 0.24 -44.73 13.58
N THR A 87 0.17 -44.58 12.25
CA THR A 87 1.00 -45.33 11.30
C THR A 87 2.24 -44.57 10.87
N VAL A 88 2.10 -43.27 10.53
CA VAL A 88 3.18 -42.48 9.93
C VAL A 88 3.71 -41.37 10.85
N GLY A 89 3.10 -41.18 12.02
CA GLY A 89 3.44 -40.10 12.95
C GLY A 89 2.91 -38.71 12.53
N TRP A 90 3.24 -37.71 13.34
CA TRP A 90 2.80 -36.33 13.12
C TRP A 90 3.59 -35.54 12.08
N VAL A 91 4.84 -35.93 11.84
CA VAL A 91 5.78 -35.13 11.01
C VAL A 91 5.23 -34.80 9.61
N PRO A 92 4.66 -35.75 8.84
CA PRO A 92 4.13 -35.44 7.52
C PRO A 92 2.99 -34.43 7.56
N PHE A 93 2.11 -34.48 8.56
CA PHE A 93 0.98 -33.56 8.69
C PHE A 93 1.42 -32.16 9.09
N ILE A 94 2.41 -32.04 9.97
CA ILE A 94 3.01 -30.77 10.36
C ILE A 94 3.73 -30.14 9.16
N CYS A 95 4.53 -30.91 8.43
CA CYS A 95 5.19 -30.42 7.21
C CYS A 95 4.17 -29.95 6.17
N LEU A 96 3.10 -30.72 5.93
CA LEU A 96 2.03 -30.36 5.01
C LEU A 96 1.33 -29.06 5.45
N ALA A 97 1.02 -28.92 6.74
CA ALA A 97 0.40 -27.71 7.28
C ALA A 97 1.26 -26.47 7.06
N ILE A 98 2.58 -26.56 7.29
CA ILE A 98 3.54 -25.46 7.03
C ILE A 98 3.58 -25.11 5.54
N VAL A 99 3.65 -26.12 4.68
CA VAL A 99 3.67 -25.92 3.23
C VAL A 99 2.39 -25.25 2.74
N LEU A 100 1.22 -25.69 3.20
CA LEU A 100 -0.07 -25.10 2.83
C LEU A 100 -0.16 -23.65 3.29
N LEU A 101 0.21 -23.34 4.52
CA LEU A 101 0.20 -21.99 5.04
C LEU A 101 1.12 -21.07 4.21
N GLY A 102 2.35 -21.50 3.97
CA GLY A 102 3.33 -20.75 3.18
C GLY A 102 2.88 -20.55 1.75
N PHE A 103 2.38 -21.60 1.09
CA PHE A 103 1.91 -21.57 -0.29
C PHE A 103 0.77 -20.57 -0.50
N PHE A 104 -0.30 -20.68 0.29
CA PHE A 104 -1.44 -19.78 0.15
C PHE A 104 -1.11 -18.32 0.51
N THR A 105 -0.22 -18.10 1.49
CA THR A 105 0.26 -16.75 1.81
C THR A 105 1.02 -16.15 0.63
N TRP A 106 1.92 -16.90 0.02
CA TRP A 106 2.70 -16.49 -1.13
C TRP A 106 1.83 -16.26 -2.38
N GLU A 107 0.90 -17.18 -2.67
CA GLU A 107 -0.05 -17.06 -3.77
C GLU A 107 -0.92 -15.82 -3.61
N GLY A 108 -1.44 -15.56 -2.40
CA GLY A 108 -2.17 -14.33 -2.08
C GLY A 108 -1.35 -13.07 -2.37
N GLY A 109 -0.07 -13.07 -2.01
CA GLY A 109 0.85 -11.99 -2.34
C GLY A 109 1.03 -11.78 -3.84
N LEU A 110 1.18 -12.85 -4.62
CA LEU A 110 1.29 -12.79 -6.09
C LEU A 110 0.03 -12.24 -6.74
N ILE A 111 -1.15 -12.65 -6.29
CA ILE A 111 -2.43 -12.10 -6.76
C ILE A 111 -2.49 -10.60 -6.42
N GLY A 112 -2.07 -10.21 -5.22
CA GLY A 112 -2.04 -8.82 -4.78
C GLY A 112 -1.14 -7.92 -5.62
N ILE A 113 -0.06 -8.45 -6.20
CA ILE A 113 0.80 -7.70 -7.15
C ILE A 113 0.03 -7.32 -8.43
N GLN A 114 -0.92 -8.12 -8.85
CA GLN A 114 -1.70 -7.88 -10.07
C GLN A 114 -2.92 -6.98 -9.83
N MET A 115 -3.33 -6.80 -8.57
CA MET A 115 -4.51 -6.02 -8.22
C MET A 115 -4.15 -4.58 -7.81
N PRO A 116 -4.82 -3.55 -8.36
CA PRO A 116 -4.70 -2.19 -7.86
C PRO A 116 -5.16 -2.14 -6.39
N ASN A 117 -4.45 -1.37 -5.57
CA ASN A 117 -4.80 -1.22 -4.16
C ASN A 117 -6.26 -0.76 -4.01
N ALA A 118 -7.04 -1.48 -3.20
CA ALA A 118 -8.45 -1.22 -2.98
C ALA A 118 -8.75 0.24 -2.56
N ARG A 119 -7.80 0.90 -1.89
CA ARG A 119 -7.90 2.32 -1.48
C ARG A 119 -7.87 3.27 -2.67
N PHE A 120 -7.20 2.90 -3.77
CA PHE A 120 -7.07 3.73 -4.97
C PHE A 120 -8.07 3.37 -6.07
N ARG A 121 -8.77 2.24 -5.94
CA ARG A 121 -9.78 1.79 -6.90
C ARG A 121 -10.85 2.85 -7.19
N ARG A 122 -11.24 3.63 -6.19
CA ARG A 122 -12.20 4.74 -6.34
C ARG A 122 -11.71 5.86 -7.27
N PHE A 123 -10.39 5.96 -7.49
CA PHE A 123 -9.77 6.96 -8.36
C PHE A 123 -9.39 6.41 -9.73
N GLU A 124 -9.64 5.12 -9.99
CA GLU A 124 -9.24 4.44 -11.22
C GLU A 124 -9.79 5.13 -12.48
N ALA A 125 -11.04 5.60 -12.43
CA ALA A 125 -11.64 6.32 -13.55
C ALA A 125 -10.94 7.65 -13.83
N ALA A 126 -10.57 8.41 -12.79
CA ALA A 126 -9.85 9.67 -12.93
C ALA A 126 -8.41 9.44 -13.44
N LEU A 127 -7.72 8.44 -12.90
CA LEU A 127 -6.37 8.06 -13.34
C LEU A 127 -6.36 7.60 -14.80
N ARG A 128 -7.34 6.80 -15.23
CA ARG A 128 -7.46 6.37 -16.64
C ARG A 128 -7.82 7.53 -17.58
N ALA A 129 -8.43 8.59 -17.06
CA ALA A 129 -8.69 9.82 -17.82
C ALA A 129 -7.46 10.74 -17.89
N GLY A 130 -6.31 10.32 -17.37
CA GLY A 130 -5.07 11.10 -17.35
C GLY A 130 -4.97 12.09 -16.19
N ALA A 131 -5.88 12.03 -15.21
CA ALA A 131 -5.77 12.85 -14.00
C ALA A 131 -4.81 12.19 -12.99
N HIS A 132 -4.29 13.01 -12.09
CA HIS A 132 -3.34 12.59 -11.05
C HIS A 132 -4.00 12.73 -9.69
N VAL A 133 -3.73 11.79 -8.78
CA VAL A 133 -4.23 11.82 -7.42
C VAL A 133 -3.10 12.24 -6.48
N PHE A 134 -3.28 13.39 -5.88
CA PHE A 134 -2.37 13.92 -4.87
C PHE A 134 -2.97 13.68 -3.49
N PHE A 135 -2.17 13.22 -2.53
CA PHE A 135 -2.66 13.06 -1.17
C PHE A 135 -1.60 13.39 -0.12
N VAL A 136 -2.09 13.91 1.00
CA VAL A 136 -1.26 14.35 2.12
C VAL A 136 -1.73 13.71 3.41
N ASP A 137 -0.79 13.14 4.16
CA ASP A 137 -1.03 12.55 5.48
C ASP A 137 -0.68 13.57 6.57
N VAL A 138 -1.68 14.20 7.19
CA VAL A 138 -1.47 15.23 8.21
C VAL A 138 -2.03 14.84 9.57
N GLY A 139 -1.36 15.36 10.61
CA GLY A 139 -1.88 15.39 11.96
C GLY A 139 -2.88 16.53 12.15
N SER A 140 -3.68 16.48 13.22
CA SER A 140 -4.68 17.53 13.52
C SER A 140 -4.05 18.93 13.67
N ALA A 141 -2.80 19.03 14.13
CA ALA A 141 -2.10 20.30 14.27
C ALA A 141 -1.64 20.91 12.94
N GLU A 142 -1.40 20.07 11.93
CA GLU A 142 -0.87 20.48 10.62
C GLU A 142 -2.00 20.67 9.58
N GLU A 143 -3.20 20.17 9.87
CA GLU A 143 -4.36 20.20 8.96
C GLU A 143 -4.74 21.63 8.58
N ALA A 144 -4.68 22.58 9.52
CA ALA A 144 -4.99 23.98 9.25
C ALA A 144 -3.95 24.66 8.33
N ALA A 145 -2.67 24.37 8.51
CA ALA A 145 -1.60 24.90 7.65
C ALA A 145 -1.71 24.31 6.24
N MET A 146 -1.94 23.02 6.11
CA MET A 146 -2.17 22.35 4.83
C MET A 146 -3.38 22.96 4.08
N LEU A 147 -4.52 23.12 4.74
CA LEU A 147 -5.73 23.67 4.14
C LEU A 147 -5.52 25.11 3.68
N LYS A 148 -4.75 25.90 4.43
CA LYS A 148 -4.39 27.28 4.04
C LYS A 148 -3.57 27.31 2.75
N VAL A 149 -2.58 26.43 2.60
CA VAL A 149 -1.80 26.32 1.35
C VAL A 149 -2.71 25.89 0.21
N LEU A 150 -3.50 24.83 0.41
CA LEU A 150 -4.34 24.27 -0.65
C LEU A 150 -5.47 25.21 -1.10
N SER A 151 -5.92 26.14 -0.24
CA SER A 151 -6.92 27.14 -0.61
C SER A 151 -6.46 28.12 -1.71
N ALA A 152 -5.14 28.24 -1.92
CA ALA A 152 -4.57 29.02 -3.00
C ALA A 152 -4.63 28.31 -4.37
N TYR A 153 -5.00 27.02 -4.40
CA TYR A 153 -5.00 26.20 -5.60
C TYR A 153 -6.40 25.66 -5.93
N PRO A 154 -7.29 26.47 -6.51
CA PRO A 154 -8.67 26.08 -6.84
C PRO A 154 -8.74 24.99 -7.92
N GLN A 155 -7.66 24.72 -8.67
CA GLN A 155 -7.56 23.66 -9.66
C GLN A 155 -7.51 22.26 -9.00
N LEU A 156 -7.10 22.17 -7.72
CA LEU A 156 -7.13 20.91 -6.97
C LEU A 156 -8.55 20.59 -6.53
N ARG A 157 -9.10 19.52 -7.06
CA ARG A 157 -10.44 19.07 -6.71
C ARG A 157 -10.36 18.17 -5.47
N PRO A 158 -10.99 18.54 -4.32
CA PRO A 158 -11.04 17.68 -3.15
C PRO A 158 -11.74 16.35 -3.49
N ALA A 159 -11.11 15.23 -3.16
CA ALA A 159 -11.58 13.90 -3.51
C ALA A 159 -11.83 13.01 -2.26
N GLY A 160 -12.01 13.66 -1.12
CA GLY A 160 -12.37 13.02 0.14
C GLY A 160 -11.20 12.80 1.10
N THR A 161 -11.50 12.14 2.21
CA THR A 161 -10.54 11.82 3.26
C THR A 161 -10.48 10.32 3.51
N GLY A 162 -9.39 9.87 4.13
CA GLY A 162 -9.18 8.47 4.50
C GLY A 162 -8.24 8.33 5.70
N SER A 163 -8.10 7.10 6.19
CA SER A 163 -7.09 6.80 7.21
C SER A 163 -5.72 6.64 6.56
N SER A 164 -4.67 7.22 7.17
CA SER A 164 -3.28 6.99 6.77
C SER A 164 -2.85 5.55 7.04
N SER A 165 -1.85 5.06 6.30
CA SER A 165 -1.24 3.75 6.56
C SER A 165 -0.54 3.72 7.94
N PRO A 166 -0.53 2.57 8.64
CA PRO A 166 0.16 2.45 9.92
C PRO A 166 1.67 2.76 9.78
N ARG A 167 2.23 3.50 10.74
CA ARG A 167 3.64 3.94 10.73
C ARG A 167 4.65 2.79 10.63
N TRP A 168 4.34 1.61 11.17
CA TRP A 168 5.25 0.47 11.14
C TRP A 168 5.47 -0.07 9.71
N LEU A 169 4.45 -0.01 8.84
CA LEU A 169 4.56 -0.40 7.42
C LEU A 169 5.56 0.49 6.68
N VAL A 170 5.52 1.80 6.92
CA VAL A 170 6.46 2.76 6.33
C VAL A 170 7.89 2.50 6.83
N GLY A 171 8.06 2.18 8.12
CA GLY A 171 9.37 1.89 8.74
C GLY A 171 10.02 0.61 8.21
N VAL A 172 9.25 -0.47 8.04
CA VAL A 172 9.74 -1.75 7.47
C VAL A 172 10.19 -1.55 6.03
N GLN A 173 9.46 -0.76 5.26
CA GLN A 173 9.73 -0.51 3.86
C GLN A 173 11.01 0.33 3.64
N GLN A 174 11.25 1.35 4.48
CA GLN A 174 12.49 2.13 4.47
C GLN A 174 13.71 1.28 4.85
N SER A 175 13.54 0.35 5.79
CA SER A 175 14.60 -0.57 6.19
C SER A 175 14.95 -1.57 5.09
N ALA A 176 13.96 -2.08 4.37
CA ALA A 176 14.15 -2.97 3.23
C ALA A 176 14.87 -2.24 2.08
N HIS A 177 14.47 -1.01 1.76
CA HIS A 177 15.12 -0.24 0.69
C HIS A 177 16.60 0.05 1.00
N ARG A 178 16.94 0.39 2.24
CA ARG A 178 18.34 0.55 2.68
C ARG A 178 19.13 -0.75 2.60
N PHE A 179 18.51 -1.88 2.93
CA PHE A 179 19.15 -3.19 2.83
C PHE A 179 19.50 -3.57 1.37
N PHE A 180 18.57 -3.33 0.42
CA PHE A 180 18.82 -3.60 -1.00
C PHE A 180 19.79 -2.61 -1.67
N GLN A 181 19.99 -1.41 -1.13
CA GLN A 181 21.03 -0.48 -1.59
C GLN A 181 22.42 -0.83 -1.05
N TRP A 182 22.50 -1.64 0.01
CA TRP A 182 23.76 -2.06 0.65
C TRP A 182 24.21 -3.47 0.26
N ALA A 183 23.34 -4.26 -0.34
CA ALA A 183 23.70 -5.58 -0.85
C ALA A 183 24.44 -5.43 -2.20
N PRO A 184 25.68 -5.93 -2.31
CA PRO A 184 26.50 -5.87 -3.52
C PRO A 184 25.89 -6.65 -4.67
#